data_0bc568862ba7cc14752d3c57ef5d6bbd
#
_entry.id   0bc568862ba7cc14752d3c57ef5d6bbd
#
_cell.length_a   1.000
_cell.length_b   1.000
_cell.length_c   1.000
_cell.angle_alpha   90.00
_cell.angle_beta   90.00
_cell.angle_gamma   90.00
#
_symmetry.space_group_name_H-M   'P 1'
#
loop_
_entity.id
_entity.type
_entity.pdbx_description
1 polymer ?
#
loop_
_entity_poly.entity_id
_entity_poly.type
_entity_poly.pdbx_seq_one_letter_code
_entity_poly.pdbx_strand_id
1 'polypeptide(L)'
;MIITGVSSGIGLAIAAEALRLGWYVDGIGRNAPRLLTEHARGSFTTCDLSDRAALKALSLATERVYDSTVLVNNAGTLGPVKPGQNASWEEIDHCITLNASSAMMLSAKFLTEIQGEKQLYFTGSGAAEFAIEGWSAYCASKAAVHMYALVLAKEHPELRIHAFRPGKVNTPMQAEIRATTEEDFPGVAHFIEEFESGSLVLPEVVATSLLHVIDRKDEIPVIFSTSNYTV
;
A
#
# COMPACT_ATOMS: atom_id res chain seq x y z
N MET A 1 -3.47 14.39 1.71
CA MET A 1 -3.04 13.01 1.35
C MET A 1 -4.25 12.23 0.87
N ILE A 2 -4.11 11.50 -0.22
CA ILE A 2 -5.06 10.48 -0.67
C ILE A 2 -4.42 9.12 -0.34
N ILE A 3 -5.16 8.22 0.30
CA ILE A 3 -4.59 6.92 0.69
C ILE A 3 -5.62 5.79 0.52
N THR A 4 -5.18 4.66 -0.04
CA THR A 4 -6.02 3.48 -0.24
C THR A 4 -5.81 2.44 0.86
N GLY A 5 -6.87 1.66 1.20
CA GLY A 5 -6.77 0.55 2.15
C GLY A 5 -6.58 1.01 3.61
N VAL A 6 -7.41 1.95 4.06
CA VAL A 6 -7.31 2.61 5.38
C VAL A 6 -8.11 1.94 6.48
N SER A 7 -8.74 0.79 6.24
CA SER A 7 -9.59 0.13 7.23
C SER A 7 -8.81 -0.56 8.36
N SER A 8 -7.56 -0.89 8.15
CA SER A 8 -6.70 -1.60 9.12
C SER A 8 -5.21 -1.48 8.78
N GLY A 9 -4.35 -2.00 9.65
CA GLY A 9 -2.93 -2.17 9.40
C GLY A 9 -2.20 -0.89 9.05
N ILE A 10 -1.27 -0.98 8.10
CA ILE A 10 -0.36 0.11 7.70
C ILE A 10 -1.14 1.33 7.21
N GLY A 11 -2.17 1.14 6.35
CA GLY A 11 -2.93 2.26 5.80
C GLY A 11 -3.70 3.05 6.86
N LEU A 12 -4.27 2.37 7.85
CA LEU A 12 -4.93 3.02 8.98
C LEU A 12 -3.92 3.81 9.82
N ALA A 13 -2.75 3.23 10.10
CA ALA A 13 -1.71 3.89 10.87
C ALA A 13 -1.15 5.13 10.14
N ILE A 14 -0.92 5.05 8.82
CA ILE A 14 -0.50 6.21 8.01
C ILE A 14 -1.56 7.32 8.05
N ALA A 15 -2.84 6.97 7.89
CA ALA A 15 -3.93 7.94 7.95
C ALA A 15 -4.01 8.62 9.33
N ALA A 16 -3.88 7.84 10.41
CA ALA A 16 -3.88 8.36 11.78
C ALA A 16 -2.73 9.34 12.03
N GLU A 17 -1.52 8.97 11.65
CA GLU A 17 -0.34 9.80 11.84
C GLU A 17 -0.39 11.07 10.99
N ALA A 18 -0.85 10.99 9.74
CA ALA A 18 -1.04 12.15 8.89
C ALA A 18 -2.07 13.15 9.47
N LEU A 19 -3.19 12.65 10.01
CA LEU A 19 -4.17 13.49 10.71
C LEU A 19 -3.58 14.14 11.97
N ARG A 20 -2.79 13.38 12.75
CA ARG A 20 -2.08 13.90 13.95
C ARG A 20 -1.12 15.03 13.60
N LEU A 21 -0.46 14.94 12.45
CA LEU A 21 0.42 16.00 11.91
C LEU A 21 -0.35 17.16 11.26
N GLY A 22 -1.68 17.10 11.25
CA GLY A 22 -2.53 18.19 10.76
C GLY A 22 -2.80 18.15 9.26
N TRP A 23 -2.53 17.05 8.59
CA TRP A 23 -2.82 16.90 7.17
C TRP A 23 -4.34 16.70 6.93
N TYR A 24 -4.79 17.02 5.72
CA TYR A 24 -6.07 16.53 5.21
C TYR A 24 -5.87 15.14 4.64
N VAL A 25 -6.74 14.19 4.99
CA VAL A 25 -6.62 12.78 4.60
C VAL A 25 -7.92 12.30 3.97
N ASP A 26 -7.84 11.90 2.71
CA ASP A 26 -8.93 11.30 1.94
C ASP A 26 -8.65 9.80 1.80
N GLY A 27 -9.38 8.98 2.55
CA GLY A 27 -9.27 7.53 2.49
C GLY A 27 -10.12 6.95 1.37
N ILE A 28 -9.62 5.91 0.69
CA ILE A 28 -10.37 5.18 -0.33
C ILE A 28 -10.35 3.68 0.02
N GLY A 29 -11.51 3.04 -0.01
CA GLY A 29 -11.62 1.61 0.27
C GLY A 29 -13.07 1.15 0.44
N ARG A 30 -13.27 -0.07 0.93
CA ARG A 30 -14.60 -0.67 1.11
C ARG A 30 -15.28 -0.24 2.40
N ASN A 31 -14.51 -0.06 3.47
CA ASN A 31 -15.01 0.21 4.80
C ASN A 31 -14.37 1.47 5.38
N ALA A 32 -15.21 2.44 5.72
CA ALA A 32 -14.78 3.70 6.32
C ALA A 32 -14.36 3.52 7.78
N PRO A 33 -13.12 3.86 8.17
CA PRO A 33 -12.75 3.89 9.57
C PRO A 33 -13.32 5.14 10.25
N ARG A 34 -13.78 5.01 11.50
CA ARG A 34 -14.29 6.15 12.29
C ARG A 34 -13.31 7.31 12.35
N LEU A 35 -12.04 7.00 12.40
CA LEU A 35 -10.95 7.96 12.37
C LEU A 35 -11.10 9.01 11.25
N LEU A 36 -11.50 8.59 10.05
CA LEU A 36 -11.65 9.50 8.91
C LEU A 36 -13.03 10.16 8.85
N THR A 37 -14.09 9.47 9.30
CA THR A 37 -15.45 10.00 9.23
C THR A 37 -15.79 10.97 10.36
N GLU A 38 -15.08 10.90 11.49
CA GLU A 38 -15.32 11.73 12.66
C GLU A 38 -14.29 12.87 12.81
N HIS A 39 -13.20 12.87 12.02
CA HIS A 39 -12.16 13.90 12.10
C HIS A 39 -12.41 15.04 11.10
N ALA A 40 -12.27 16.28 11.55
CA ALA A 40 -12.54 17.48 10.73
C ALA A 40 -11.69 17.61 9.45
N ARG A 41 -10.54 16.94 9.40
CA ARG A 41 -9.62 16.89 8.24
C ARG A 41 -9.62 15.51 7.56
N GLY A 42 -10.52 14.63 7.95
CA GLY A 42 -10.71 13.32 7.35
C GLY A 42 -11.87 13.31 6.37
N SER A 43 -11.75 12.54 5.30
CA SER A 43 -12.85 12.17 4.42
C SER A 43 -12.64 10.74 3.93
N PHE A 44 -13.71 10.14 3.40
CA PHE A 44 -13.66 8.77 2.92
C PHE A 44 -14.54 8.57 1.70
N THR A 45 -13.96 7.93 0.69
CA THR A 45 -14.68 7.52 -0.52
C THR A 45 -14.80 5.99 -0.55
N THR A 46 -16.03 5.50 -0.57
CA THR A 46 -16.27 4.05 -0.71
C THR A 46 -16.02 3.62 -2.14
N CYS A 47 -15.04 2.72 -2.32
CA CYS A 47 -14.72 2.13 -3.61
C CYS A 47 -14.11 0.75 -3.41
N ASP A 48 -14.64 -0.26 -4.10
CA ASP A 48 -13.94 -1.54 -4.24
C ASP A 48 -12.89 -1.42 -5.34
N LEU A 49 -11.63 -1.39 -4.93
CA LEU A 49 -10.50 -1.23 -5.84
C LEU A 49 -10.22 -2.48 -6.70
N SER A 50 -10.87 -3.61 -6.41
CA SER A 50 -10.86 -4.80 -7.28
C SER A 50 -11.94 -4.74 -8.38
N ASP A 51 -12.90 -3.82 -8.27
CA ASP A 51 -13.90 -3.58 -9.29
C ASP A 51 -13.40 -2.51 -10.28
N ARG A 52 -13.11 -2.93 -11.50
CA ARG A 52 -12.62 -2.05 -12.58
C ARG A 52 -13.63 -0.97 -12.99
N ALA A 53 -14.94 -1.26 -12.88
CA ALA A 53 -15.97 -0.27 -13.18
C ALA A 53 -16.03 0.81 -12.10
N ALA A 54 -15.96 0.41 -10.83
CA ALA A 54 -15.86 1.34 -9.71
C ALA A 54 -14.60 2.23 -9.81
N LEU A 55 -13.45 1.63 -10.11
CA LEU A 55 -12.19 2.37 -10.33
C LEU A 55 -12.30 3.38 -11.49
N LYS A 56 -12.95 2.99 -12.59
CA LYS A 56 -13.13 3.87 -13.73
C LYS A 56 -14.01 5.08 -13.37
N ALA A 57 -15.06 4.85 -12.59
CA ALA A 57 -16.00 5.89 -12.15
C ALA A 57 -15.42 6.79 -11.03
N LEU A 58 -14.44 6.32 -10.28
CA LEU A 58 -13.82 7.08 -9.19
C LEU A 58 -13.12 8.32 -9.74
N SER A 59 -13.43 9.50 -9.18
CA SER A 59 -12.67 10.73 -9.40
C SER A 59 -11.82 11.04 -8.18
N LEU A 60 -10.59 11.49 -8.41
CA LEU A 60 -9.69 12.02 -7.38
C LEU A 60 -9.75 13.55 -7.31
N ALA A 61 -10.50 14.19 -8.22
CA ALA A 61 -10.66 15.63 -8.23
C ALA A 61 -11.29 16.10 -6.91
N THR A 62 -10.74 17.13 -6.33
CA THR A 62 -11.23 17.77 -5.12
C THR A 62 -11.49 19.25 -5.38
N GLU A 63 -12.51 19.82 -4.74
CA GLU A 63 -12.76 21.26 -4.79
C GLU A 63 -11.68 22.06 -4.04
N ARG A 64 -10.93 21.40 -3.17
CA ARG A 64 -9.83 22.01 -2.43
C ARG A 64 -8.55 21.95 -3.24
N VAL A 65 -7.92 23.06 -3.41
CA VAL A 65 -6.57 23.16 -4.00
C VAL A 65 -5.55 23.12 -2.83
N TYR A 66 -4.61 22.21 -2.92
CA TYR A 66 -3.51 22.07 -1.97
C TYR A 66 -2.20 22.42 -2.67
N ASP A 67 -1.23 22.99 -1.93
CA ASP A 67 0.10 23.26 -2.46
C ASP A 67 0.80 21.97 -2.88
N SER A 68 0.61 20.90 -2.10
CA SER A 68 1.16 19.57 -2.39
C SER A 68 0.14 18.48 -2.06
N THR A 69 0.04 17.48 -2.92
CA THR A 69 -0.81 16.30 -2.73
C THR A 69 0.00 15.03 -2.83
N VAL A 70 -0.20 14.13 -1.87
CA VAL A 70 0.45 12.82 -1.80
C VAL A 70 -0.59 11.74 -2.07
N LEU A 71 -0.32 10.82 -3.01
CA LEU A 71 -1.09 9.58 -3.16
C LEU A 71 -0.28 8.41 -2.57
N VAL A 72 -0.89 7.67 -1.64
CA VAL A 72 -0.33 6.42 -1.10
C VAL A 72 -1.19 5.24 -1.58
N ASN A 73 -0.70 4.51 -2.55
CA ASN A 73 -1.28 3.25 -3.01
C ASN A 73 -0.91 2.13 -2.01
N ASN A 74 -1.77 1.93 -1.00
CA ASN A 74 -1.51 0.97 0.07
C ASN A 74 -2.47 -0.24 0.04
N ALA A 75 -3.67 -0.11 -0.51
CA ALA A 75 -4.61 -1.23 -0.61
C ALA A 75 -3.97 -2.46 -1.23
N GLY A 76 -4.23 -3.62 -0.65
CA GLY A 76 -3.70 -4.88 -1.14
C GLY A 76 -4.21 -6.08 -0.36
N THR A 77 -4.05 -7.25 -0.93
CA THR A 77 -4.33 -8.56 -0.36
C THR A 77 -3.11 -9.46 -0.51
N LEU A 78 -2.97 -10.44 0.36
CA LEU A 78 -1.99 -11.50 0.18
C LEU A 78 -2.32 -12.38 -1.06
N GLY A 79 -3.62 -12.44 -1.39
CA GLY A 79 -4.10 -13.34 -2.43
C GLY A 79 -4.06 -14.81 -1.99
N PRO A 80 -4.08 -15.76 -2.95
CA PRO A 80 -3.99 -17.17 -2.60
C PRO A 80 -2.61 -17.49 -2.01
N VAL A 81 -2.61 -18.16 -0.86
CA VAL A 81 -1.40 -18.72 -0.23
C VAL A 81 -1.44 -20.23 -0.41
N LYS A 82 -0.94 -20.70 -1.55
CA LYS A 82 -0.91 -22.09 -1.96
C LYS A 82 -0.05 -22.27 -3.20
N PRO A 83 0.38 -23.51 -3.57
CA PRO A 83 1.05 -23.77 -4.83
C PRO A 83 0.26 -23.22 -6.03
N GLY A 84 0.93 -22.57 -6.97
CA GLY A 84 0.29 -21.80 -8.04
C GLY A 84 -0.74 -22.58 -8.88
N GLN A 85 -0.54 -23.90 -9.07
CA GLN A 85 -1.48 -24.76 -9.79
C GLN A 85 -2.79 -25.01 -9.02
N ASN A 86 -2.82 -24.74 -7.72
CA ASN A 86 -3.99 -24.91 -6.86
C ASN A 86 -4.79 -23.59 -6.68
N ALA A 87 -4.25 -22.48 -7.15
CA ALA A 87 -4.96 -21.20 -7.12
C ALA A 87 -6.00 -21.12 -8.24
N SER A 88 -7.22 -20.67 -7.91
CA SER A 88 -8.22 -20.40 -8.92
C SER A 88 -7.84 -19.13 -9.71
N TRP A 89 -8.38 -19.01 -10.88
CA TRP A 89 -8.08 -17.88 -11.72
C TRP A 89 -8.74 -16.58 -11.19
N GLU A 90 -9.88 -16.70 -10.48
CA GLU A 90 -10.52 -15.59 -9.80
C GLU A 90 -9.67 -15.07 -8.62
N GLU A 91 -9.04 -15.99 -7.85
CA GLU A 91 -8.12 -15.61 -6.78
C GLU A 91 -6.90 -14.86 -7.32
N ILE A 92 -6.34 -15.35 -8.44
CA ILE A 92 -5.19 -14.72 -9.10
C ILE A 92 -5.59 -13.35 -9.65
N ASP A 93 -6.70 -13.26 -10.42
CA ASP A 93 -7.17 -11.99 -10.99
C ASP A 93 -7.48 -10.96 -9.91
N HIS A 94 -8.14 -11.36 -8.83
CA HIS A 94 -8.42 -10.48 -7.70
C HIS A 94 -7.13 -9.91 -7.08
N CYS A 95 -6.13 -10.78 -6.85
CA CYS A 95 -4.84 -10.38 -6.29
C CYS A 95 -4.12 -9.37 -7.20
N ILE A 96 -4.01 -9.68 -8.49
CA ILE A 96 -3.33 -8.80 -9.46
C ILE A 96 -4.11 -7.50 -9.66
N THR A 97 -5.44 -7.58 -9.76
CA THR A 97 -6.28 -6.38 -9.94
C THR A 97 -6.17 -5.46 -8.75
N LEU A 98 -6.30 -5.97 -7.51
CA LEU A 98 -6.26 -5.14 -6.31
C LEU A 98 -4.84 -4.60 -6.03
N ASN A 99 -3.80 -5.44 -6.12
CA ASN A 99 -2.45 -5.03 -5.72
C ASN A 99 -1.71 -4.20 -6.77
N ALA A 100 -1.91 -4.49 -8.05
CA ALA A 100 -1.14 -3.88 -9.13
C ALA A 100 -2.00 -2.99 -10.05
N SER A 101 -3.06 -3.55 -10.69
CA SER A 101 -3.83 -2.79 -11.67
C SER A 101 -4.51 -1.56 -11.05
N SER A 102 -5.07 -1.70 -9.84
CA SER A 102 -5.72 -0.57 -9.15
C SER A 102 -4.73 0.56 -8.86
N ALA A 103 -3.54 0.21 -8.36
CA ALA A 103 -2.49 1.18 -8.06
C ALA A 103 -2.03 1.93 -9.33
N MET A 104 -1.86 1.20 -10.46
CA MET A 104 -1.50 1.81 -11.75
C MET A 104 -2.60 2.75 -12.26
N MET A 105 -3.88 2.32 -12.21
CA MET A 105 -5.01 3.13 -12.67
C MET A 105 -5.22 4.38 -11.81
N LEU A 106 -5.10 4.26 -10.48
CA LEU A 106 -5.19 5.40 -9.57
C LEU A 106 -4.03 6.37 -9.77
N SER A 107 -2.82 5.87 -10.01
CA SER A 107 -1.67 6.72 -10.30
C SER A 107 -1.85 7.52 -11.58
N ALA A 108 -2.36 6.90 -12.66
CA ALA A 108 -2.66 7.61 -13.91
C ALA A 108 -3.72 8.71 -13.70
N LYS A 109 -4.79 8.42 -12.95
CA LYS A 109 -5.80 9.44 -12.58
C LYS A 109 -5.19 10.55 -11.73
N PHE A 110 -4.39 10.21 -10.72
CA PHE A 110 -3.72 11.16 -9.85
C PHE A 110 -2.84 12.13 -10.64
N LEU A 111 -2.04 11.61 -11.55
CA LEU A 111 -1.14 12.42 -12.39
C LEU A 111 -1.91 13.37 -13.32
N THR A 112 -3.11 13.00 -13.75
CA THR A 112 -3.93 13.80 -14.70
C THR A 112 -4.95 14.70 -14.02
N GLU A 113 -5.59 14.26 -12.92
CA GLU A 113 -6.69 14.98 -12.27
C GLU A 113 -6.22 15.98 -11.19
N ILE A 114 -5.10 15.68 -10.50
CA ILE A 114 -4.60 16.52 -9.41
C ILE A 114 -3.70 17.63 -9.95
N GLN A 115 -3.89 18.83 -9.43
CA GLN A 115 -3.07 20.01 -9.72
C GLN A 115 -2.06 20.25 -8.57
N GLY A 116 -1.04 21.06 -8.83
CA GLY A 116 0.00 21.41 -7.86
C GLY A 116 1.10 20.38 -7.74
N GLU A 117 1.91 20.48 -6.68
CA GLU A 117 2.98 19.53 -6.40
C GLU A 117 2.42 18.16 -6.06
N LYS A 118 3.02 17.11 -6.63
CA LYS A 118 2.54 15.73 -6.50
C LYS A 118 3.65 14.81 -6.01
N GLN A 119 3.29 13.93 -5.08
CA GLN A 119 4.16 12.85 -4.64
C GLN A 119 3.38 11.52 -4.68
N LEU A 120 4.03 10.44 -5.10
CA LEU A 120 3.38 9.15 -5.33
C LEU A 120 4.16 8.05 -4.60
N TYR A 121 3.46 7.35 -3.70
CA TYR A 121 4.02 6.26 -2.93
C TYR A 121 3.23 4.97 -3.12
N PHE A 122 3.96 3.86 -3.20
CA PHE A 122 3.39 2.51 -3.30
C PHE A 122 3.85 1.66 -2.13
N THR A 123 2.94 0.95 -1.50
CA THR A 123 3.29 -0.10 -0.54
C THR A 123 3.83 -1.31 -1.30
N GLY A 124 5.15 -1.38 -1.36
CA GLY A 124 5.90 -2.49 -1.92
C GLY A 124 6.00 -3.67 -0.94
N SER A 125 6.91 -4.57 -1.23
CA SER A 125 7.23 -5.72 -0.39
C SER A 125 8.59 -6.30 -0.76
N GLY A 126 9.27 -6.96 0.18
CA GLY A 126 10.41 -7.84 -0.13
C GLY A 126 10.04 -8.98 -1.09
N ALA A 127 8.79 -9.42 -1.08
CA ALA A 127 8.26 -10.42 -2.01
C ALA A 127 8.33 -10.00 -3.50
N ALA A 128 8.60 -8.73 -3.79
CA ALA A 128 8.87 -8.26 -5.16
C ALA A 128 10.26 -8.70 -5.68
N GLU A 129 11.18 -9.03 -4.78
CA GLU A 129 12.59 -9.31 -5.09
C GLU A 129 12.97 -10.77 -4.80
N PHE A 130 12.20 -11.45 -3.94
CA PHE A 130 12.47 -12.81 -3.53
C PHE A 130 11.29 -13.73 -3.86
N ALA A 131 11.59 -14.90 -4.43
CA ALA A 131 10.60 -15.94 -4.65
C ALA A 131 10.20 -16.57 -3.31
N ILE A 132 8.89 -16.58 -3.02
CA ILE A 132 8.31 -17.18 -1.83
C ILE A 132 7.34 -18.26 -2.30
N GLU A 133 7.59 -19.50 -1.92
CA GLU A 133 6.73 -20.64 -2.24
C GLU A 133 5.31 -20.40 -1.70
N GLY A 134 4.29 -20.75 -2.47
CA GLY A 134 2.89 -20.48 -2.12
C GLY A 134 2.40 -19.06 -2.39
N TRP A 135 3.26 -18.09 -2.76
CA TRP A 135 2.90 -16.67 -2.93
C TRP A 135 3.03 -16.17 -4.38
N SER A 136 2.86 -17.02 -5.36
CA SER A 136 3.14 -16.69 -6.77
C SER A 136 2.43 -15.42 -7.26
N ALA A 137 1.11 -15.31 -7.01
CA ALA A 137 0.34 -14.13 -7.42
C ALA A 137 0.75 -12.86 -6.65
N TYR A 138 1.02 -12.99 -5.34
CA TYR A 138 1.46 -11.86 -4.52
C TYR A 138 2.83 -11.34 -4.96
N CYS A 139 3.82 -12.22 -5.09
CA CYS A 139 5.17 -11.86 -5.55
C CYS A 139 5.11 -11.16 -6.90
N ALA A 140 4.36 -11.73 -7.87
CA ALA A 140 4.19 -11.14 -9.19
C ALA A 140 3.54 -9.73 -9.12
N SER A 141 2.49 -9.57 -8.29
CA SER A 141 1.81 -8.29 -8.13
C SER A 141 2.72 -7.21 -7.54
N LYS A 142 3.55 -7.58 -6.55
CA LYS A 142 4.47 -6.63 -5.90
C LYS A 142 5.68 -6.30 -6.79
N ALA A 143 6.17 -7.26 -7.57
CA ALA A 143 7.19 -7.01 -8.60
C ALA A 143 6.68 -6.05 -9.68
N ALA A 144 5.42 -6.20 -10.12
CA ALA A 144 4.78 -5.28 -11.05
C ALA A 144 4.72 -3.84 -10.49
N VAL A 145 4.36 -3.67 -9.22
CA VAL A 145 4.32 -2.35 -8.56
C VAL A 145 5.71 -1.74 -8.45
N HIS A 146 6.75 -2.51 -8.09
CA HIS A 146 8.12 -2.01 -8.03
C HIS A 146 8.60 -1.54 -9.41
N MET A 147 8.39 -2.35 -10.45
CA MET A 147 8.80 -1.97 -11.82
C MET A 147 8.01 -0.74 -12.30
N TYR A 148 6.72 -0.66 -12.01
CA TYR A 148 5.90 0.49 -12.36
C TYR A 148 6.40 1.77 -11.71
N ALA A 149 6.73 1.75 -10.42
CA ALA A 149 7.31 2.90 -9.72
C ALA A 149 8.66 3.34 -10.35
N LEU A 150 9.53 2.38 -10.71
CA LEU A 150 10.81 2.66 -11.37
C LEU A 150 10.64 3.31 -12.75
N VAL A 151 9.65 2.87 -13.53
CA VAL A 151 9.35 3.45 -14.85
C VAL A 151 8.78 4.84 -14.71
N LEU A 152 7.75 5.02 -13.85
CA LEU A 152 7.15 6.34 -13.62
C LEU A 152 8.15 7.38 -13.12
N ALA A 153 9.08 6.99 -12.25
CA ALA A 153 10.12 7.89 -11.75
C ALA A 153 11.09 8.37 -12.88
N LYS A 154 11.24 7.56 -13.94
CA LYS A 154 12.00 7.99 -15.14
C LYS A 154 11.18 8.86 -16.08
N GLU A 155 9.87 8.60 -16.17
CA GLU A 155 8.95 9.38 -17.02
C GLU A 155 8.66 10.76 -16.41
N HIS A 156 8.73 10.87 -15.07
CA HIS A 156 8.43 12.08 -14.29
C HIS A 156 9.56 12.41 -13.30
N PRO A 157 10.76 12.79 -13.79
CA PRO A 157 11.92 13.05 -12.93
C PRO A 157 11.71 14.25 -11.98
N GLU A 158 10.72 15.10 -12.25
CA GLU A 158 10.33 16.23 -11.42
C GLU A 158 9.46 15.83 -10.23
N LEU A 159 8.90 14.60 -10.21
CA LEU A 159 8.02 14.12 -9.17
C LEU A 159 8.75 13.18 -8.21
N ARG A 160 8.28 13.16 -6.98
CA ARG A 160 8.72 12.16 -5.99
C ARG A 160 7.85 10.92 -6.10
N ILE A 161 8.42 9.88 -6.69
CA ILE A 161 7.75 8.59 -6.95
C ILE A 161 8.56 7.48 -6.32
N HIS A 162 7.95 6.78 -5.36
CA HIS A 162 8.64 5.78 -4.56
C HIS A 162 7.78 4.55 -4.28
N ALA A 163 8.42 3.38 -4.15
CA ALA A 163 7.85 2.19 -3.55
C ALA A 163 8.58 1.88 -2.25
N PHE A 164 7.85 1.80 -1.14
CA PHE A 164 8.45 1.49 0.16
C PHE A 164 8.17 0.05 0.57
N ARG A 165 9.19 -0.58 1.14
CA ARG A 165 9.10 -1.92 1.76
C ARG A 165 8.91 -1.74 3.26
N PRO A 166 7.72 -2.08 3.80
CA PRO A 166 7.44 -1.86 5.22
C PRO A 166 8.12 -2.87 6.15
N GLY A 167 8.68 -3.97 5.60
CA GLY A 167 9.13 -5.10 6.38
C GLY A 167 8.00 -6.04 6.80
N LYS A 168 8.23 -6.86 7.81
CA LYS A 168 7.23 -7.76 8.41
C LYS A 168 6.49 -7.02 9.51
N VAL A 169 5.25 -6.61 9.22
CA VAL A 169 4.47 -5.70 10.06
C VAL A 169 3.30 -6.45 10.70
N ASN A 170 3.08 -6.25 11.99
CA ASN A 170 1.97 -6.88 12.72
C ASN A 170 0.61 -6.33 12.26
N THR A 171 0.00 -6.98 11.30
CA THR A 171 -1.24 -6.60 10.62
C THR A 171 -2.19 -7.80 10.49
N PRO A 172 -3.47 -7.58 10.13
CA PRO A 172 -4.37 -8.69 9.79
C PRO A 172 -3.82 -9.61 8.69
N MET A 173 -3.14 -9.07 7.67
CA MET A 173 -2.48 -9.86 6.62
C MET A 173 -1.44 -10.84 7.21
N GLN A 174 -0.69 -10.42 8.22
CA GLN A 174 0.24 -11.31 8.94
C GLN A 174 -0.49 -12.43 9.68
N ALA A 175 -1.67 -12.16 10.23
CA ALA A 175 -2.49 -13.20 10.84
C ALA A 175 -3.03 -14.20 9.79
N GLU A 176 -3.39 -13.73 8.59
CA GLU A 176 -3.77 -14.60 7.47
C GLU A 176 -2.62 -15.55 7.08
N ILE A 177 -1.38 -15.06 7.01
CA ILE A 177 -0.21 -15.91 6.74
C ILE A 177 -0.07 -17.02 7.79
N ARG A 178 -0.16 -16.68 9.07
CA ARG A 178 -0.01 -17.64 10.17
C ARG A 178 -1.16 -18.64 10.27
N ALA A 179 -2.28 -18.37 9.63
CA ALA A 179 -3.44 -19.26 9.57
C ALA A 179 -3.35 -20.29 8.43
N THR A 180 -2.32 -20.23 7.58
CA THR A 180 -2.11 -21.20 6.50
C THR A 180 -1.51 -22.50 7.01
N THR A 181 -1.58 -23.57 6.20
CA THR A 181 -0.97 -24.87 6.51
C THR A 181 0.45 -24.95 5.95
N GLU A 182 1.28 -25.84 6.49
CA GLU A 182 2.61 -26.13 5.91
C GLU A 182 2.52 -26.72 4.50
N GLU A 183 1.43 -27.40 4.16
CA GLU A 183 1.18 -27.96 2.82
C GLU A 183 1.02 -26.83 1.79
N ASP A 184 0.29 -25.78 2.15
CA ASP A 184 0.05 -24.62 1.29
C ASP A 184 1.22 -23.63 1.29
N PHE A 185 1.87 -23.47 2.45
CA PHE A 185 2.99 -22.57 2.66
C PHE A 185 4.05 -23.18 3.60
N PRO A 186 5.09 -23.82 3.10
CA PRO A 186 6.13 -24.46 3.91
C PRO A 186 6.86 -23.50 4.86
N GLY A 187 6.87 -22.22 4.56
CA GLY A 187 7.50 -21.18 5.38
C GLY A 187 6.68 -20.68 6.58
N VAL A 188 5.47 -21.20 6.82
CA VAL A 188 4.54 -20.67 7.84
C VAL A 188 5.13 -20.69 9.25
N ALA A 189 5.88 -21.71 9.61
CA ALA A 189 6.49 -21.85 10.94
C ALA A 189 7.36 -20.64 11.30
N HIS A 190 8.15 -20.13 10.36
CA HIS A 190 8.99 -18.95 10.57
C HIS A 190 8.15 -17.68 10.86
N PHE A 191 6.99 -17.52 10.24
CA PHE A 191 6.10 -16.38 10.51
C PHE A 191 5.41 -16.47 11.87
N ILE A 192 5.15 -17.71 12.35
CA ILE A 192 4.63 -17.96 13.70
C ILE A 192 5.70 -17.59 14.73
N GLU A 193 6.95 -18.07 14.56
CA GLU A 193 8.07 -17.77 15.45
C GLU A 193 8.35 -16.27 15.55
N GLU A 194 8.33 -15.54 14.44
CA GLU A 194 8.52 -14.08 14.44
C GLU A 194 7.41 -13.34 15.20
N PHE A 195 6.17 -13.81 15.11
CA PHE A 195 5.07 -13.25 15.88
C PHE A 195 5.23 -13.53 17.38
N GLU A 196 5.55 -14.78 17.75
CA GLU A 196 5.71 -15.21 19.15
C GLU A 196 6.91 -14.53 19.82
N SER A 197 7.99 -14.29 19.08
CA SER A 197 9.16 -13.54 19.58
C SER A 197 8.92 -12.03 19.70
N GLY A 198 7.80 -11.51 19.18
CA GLY A 198 7.52 -10.07 19.18
C GLY A 198 8.40 -9.26 18.23
N SER A 199 9.02 -9.89 17.22
CA SER A 199 9.93 -9.23 16.29
C SER A 199 9.23 -8.46 15.16
N LEU A 200 7.90 -8.59 15.04
CA LEU A 200 7.15 -7.87 14.03
C LEU A 200 7.10 -6.36 14.30
N VAL A 201 7.32 -5.58 13.26
CA VAL A 201 7.23 -4.11 13.32
C VAL A 201 5.78 -3.68 13.56
N LEU A 202 5.56 -2.66 14.37
CA LEU A 202 4.22 -2.07 14.54
C LEU A 202 3.86 -1.20 13.32
N PRO A 203 2.58 -1.18 12.90
CA PRO A 203 2.12 -0.32 11.80
C PRO A 203 2.44 1.16 12.01
N GLU A 204 2.42 1.64 13.25
CA GLU A 204 2.69 3.02 13.64
C GLU A 204 4.15 3.41 13.35
N VAL A 205 5.10 2.49 13.53
CA VAL A 205 6.52 2.71 13.20
C VAL A 205 6.69 2.90 11.70
N VAL A 206 6.01 2.07 10.88
CA VAL A 206 6.02 2.21 9.43
C VAL A 206 5.40 3.55 9.01
N ALA A 207 4.28 3.94 9.64
CA ALA A 207 3.61 5.20 9.36
C ALA A 207 4.50 6.41 9.65
N THR A 208 5.11 6.46 10.84
CA THR A 208 6.01 7.54 11.24
C THR A 208 7.22 7.63 10.30
N SER A 209 7.84 6.48 9.97
CA SER A 209 8.98 6.43 9.04
C SER A 209 8.60 6.91 7.64
N LEU A 210 7.43 6.50 7.12
CA LEU A 210 6.98 6.94 5.80
C LEU A 210 6.70 8.44 5.77
N LEU A 211 5.99 9.00 6.77
CA LEU A 211 5.68 10.42 6.81
C LEU A 211 6.94 11.27 6.99
N HIS A 212 7.92 10.78 7.75
CA HIS A 212 9.23 11.40 7.83
C HIS A 212 9.91 11.45 6.44
N VAL A 213 9.85 10.37 5.66
CA VAL A 213 10.39 10.33 4.28
C VAL A 213 9.64 11.29 3.35
N ILE A 214 8.31 11.37 3.44
CA ILE A 214 7.48 12.27 2.61
C ILE A 214 7.86 13.74 2.86
N ASP A 215 8.16 14.08 4.09
CA ASP A 215 8.49 15.47 4.50
C ASP A 215 9.95 15.86 4.20
N ARG A 216 10.83 14.89 3.92
CA ARG A 216 12.25 15.14 3.57
C ARG A 216 12.37 15.79 2.19
N LYS A 217 13.43 16.59 2.02
CA LYS A 217 13.76 17.23 0.73
C LYS A 217 14.96 16.59 0.02
N ASP A 218 15.67 15.70 0.72
CA ASP A 218 16.82 14.99 0.16
C ASP A 218 16.40 13.87 -0.81
N GLU A 219 17.31 13.49 -1.65
CA GLU A 219 17.12 12.41 -2.61
C GLU A 219 17.13 11.05 -1.90
N ILE A 220 16.16 10.23 -2.20
CA ILE A 220 16.04 8.86 -1.70
C ILE A 220 15.87 7.87 -2.88
N PRO A 221 16.26 6.60 -2.75
CA PRO A 221 16.03 5.60 -3.79
C PRO A 221 14.55 5.45 -4.13
N VAL A 222 14.24 5.17 -5.40
CA VAL A 222 12.85 4.91 -5.85
C VAL A 222 12.24 3.75 -5.05
N ILE A 223 13.04 2.70 -4.78
CA ILE A 223 12.63 1.59 -3.91
C ILE A 223 13.46 1.67 -2.63
N PHE A 224 12.79 1.81 -1.49
CA PHE A 224 13.46 1.90 -0.19
C PHE A 224 12.77 1.05 0.89
N SER A 225 13.47 0.78 1.99
CA SER A 225 12.89 0.16 3.19
C SER A 225 12.60 1.24 4.24
N THR A 226 11.42 1.21 4.85
CA THR A 226 11.07 2.15 5.93
C THR A 226 11.99 2.00 7.14
N SER A 227 12.57 0.82 7.38
CA SER A 227 13.55 0.59 8.45
C SER A 227 14.83 1.43 8.32
N ASN A 228 15.15 1.93 7.13
CA ASN A 228 16.30 2.80 6.92
C ASN A 228 16.03 4.26 7.34
N TYR A 229 14.79 4.59 7.71
CA TYR A 229 14.32 5.96 7.99
C TYR A 229 13.51 6.03 9.30
N THR A 230 13.74 5.12 10.23
CA THR A 230 13.12 5.17 11.56
C THR A 230 13.59 6.40 12.33
N VAL A 231 12.63 7.06 13.00
CA VAL A 231 12.83 8.27 13.81
C VAL A 231 12.83 7.90 15.28
#